data_41a402c29f609b98bc663283c161292d
#
_entry.id   41a402c29f609b98bc663283c161292d
#
_cell.length_a   1.000
_cell.length_b   1.000
_cell.length_c   1.000
_cell.angle_alpha   90.00
_cell.angle_beta   90.00
_cell.angle_gamma   90.00
#
_symmetry.space_group_name_H-M   'P 1'
#
loop_
_entity.id
_entity.type
_entity.pdbx_description
1 polymer ?
#
loop_
_entity_poly.entity_id
_entity_poly.type
_entity_poly.pdbx_seq_one_letter_code
_entity_poly.pdbx_strand_id
1 'polypeptide(L)'
;MSAHQDPFDYRVRLHRGGCSCGRHHSQAEHDQAKALELRSVQDRAVEGAVMRALFPRDDVRRRFLKAVGGGTALAAISTLFPLGLAKEAFAESTGPLEKTKLSVGFIPITCATPIIMAHPLGYYAKYGLDVEVVKTAGWAVVRDKALAKEYDAAHMLSPMPLAITIGAGSNPIPWTMPAVENINGQAITLSIKHKDRRDPKDWKGFRFAVPFDYSMHNYLLRYYLAEHGIDPDRDVSIRSVPPPEMVANLRADNIDGFLAPDPVNQRAVFDGVGFIHLLSKEIWDGHPCCAFSASREFVTTMPNTYRALLKAILDATAYARKPENRKEIAAAIAPTNYLNQPVTVVEQVLTGTFADGLGNVVRDPNRIDFDPFPYESFAIWILTQMKRWGQIKGEIDYAAVAREVFLATDATRLMKEVGLEPPADPVKAFSVMGKRFDPGHPEAYVDSFAIRRT
;
A
#
# COMPACT_ATOMS: atom_id res chain seq x y z
N MET A 1 -28.51 -16.44 -40.38
CA MET A 1 -28.84 -17.59 -39.51
C MET A 1 -27.50 -18.21 -39.09
N SER A 2 -27.05 -17.94 -37.92
CA SER A 2 -25.80 -18.52 -37.38
C SER A 2 -26.16 -19.88 -36.77
N ALA A 3 -25.68 -20.97 -37.39
CA ALA A 3 -25.74 -22.28 -36.79
C ALA A 3 -24.86 -22.30 -35.52
N HIS A 4 -25.49 -22.46 -34.36
CA HIS A 4 -24.78 -22.87 -33.15
C HIS A 4 -24.24 -24.29 -33.38
N GLN A 5 -22.91 -24.40 -33.56
CA GLN A 5 -22.26 -25.70 -33.54
C GLN A 5 -22.25 -26.19 -32.09
N ASP A 6 -22.74 -27.42 -31.89
CA ASP A 6 -22.69 -28.11 -30.61
C ASP A 6 -21.24 -28.28 -30.17
N PRO A 7 -20.83 -27.76 -29.02
CA PRO A 7 -19.45 -27.85 -28.54
C PRO A 7 -19.03 -29.29 -28.22
N PHE A 8 -19.96 -30.27 -28.22
CA PHE A 8 -19.70 -31.68 -27.95
C PHE A 8 -19.80 -32.58 -29.22
N ASP A 9 -19.89 -31.97 -30.42
CA ASP A 9 -19.90 -32.79 -31.65
C ASP A 9 -18.50 -33.30 -31.98
N TYR A 10 -18.25 -34.58 -31.64
CA TYR A 10 -16.97 -35.28 -31.86
C TYR A 10 -16.63 -35.48 -33.37
N ARG A 11 -17.46 -35.11 -34.30
CA ARG A 11 -17.23 -35.15 -35.74
C ARG A 11 -16.48 -33.93 -36.26
N VAL A 12 -16.31 -32.90 -35.47
CA VAL A 12 -15.51 -31.74 -35.84
C VAL A 12 -14.02 -32.16 -35.75
N ARG A 13 -13.43 -32.50 -36.88
CA ARG A 13 -12.00 -32.76 -36.97
C ARG A 13 -11.23 -31.47 -36.71
N LEU A 14 -10.62 -31.36 -35.56
CA LEU A 14 -9.61 -30.35 -35.29
C LEU A 14 -8.47 -30.52 -36.29
N HIS A 15 -8.32 -29.60 -37.22
CA HIS A 15 -7.13 -29.57 -38.09
C HIS A 15 -5.90 -29.44 -37.18
N ARG A 16 -4.93 -30.36 -37.33
CA ARG A 16 -3.67 -30.28 -36.63
C ARG A 16 -3.00 -28.93 -36.96
N GLY A 17 -2.96 -28.01 -35.98
CA GLY A 17 -2.20 -26.79 -36.02
C GLY A 17 -2.99 -25.49 -36.26
N GLY A 18 -4.33 -25.52 -36.46
CA GLY A 18 -5.13 -24.30 -36.72
C GLY A 18 -6.12 -23.95 -35.61
N CYS A 19 -6.51 -22.68 -35.52
CA CYS A 19 -7.56 -22.20 -34.64
C CYS A 19 -8.95 -22.64 -35.18
N SER A 20 -9.87 -22.93 -34.24
CA SER A 20 -11.27 -23.30 -34.55
C SER A 20 -12.07 -22.23 -35.34
N CYS A 21 -11.62 -20.98 -35.38
CA CYS A 21 -12.22 -19.89 -36.13
C CYS A 21 -11.86 -19.88 -37.61
N GLY A 22 -10.89 -20.69 -38.07
CA GLY A 22 -10.43 -20.77 -39.48
C GLY A 22 -9.64 -19.58 -40.01
N ARG A 23 -9.32 -18.58 -39.17
CA ARG A 23 -8.64 -17.33 -39.55
C ARG A 23 -7.21 -17.22 -39.00
N HIS A 24 -6.82 -18.04 -38.05
CA HIS A 24 -5.52 -18.02 -37.39
C HIS A 24 -4.82 -19.37 -37.51
N HIS A 25 -3.49 -19.35 -37.57
CA HIS A 25 -2.66 -20.55 -37.71
C HIS A 25 -2.55 -21.40 -36.42
N SER A 26 -2.87 -20.80 -35.26
CA SER A 26 -2.87 -21.50 -33.97
C SER A 26 -3.91 -20.92 -33.01
N GLN A 27 -4.28 -21.68 -31.97
CA GLN A 27 -5.16 -21.19 -30.90
C GLN A 27 -4.52 -20.03 -30.12
N ALA A 28 -3.20 -20.06 -29.90
CA ALA A 28 -2.46 -18.98 -29.24
C ALA A 28 -2.54 -17.67 -30.03
N GLU A 29 -2.44 -17.72 -31.39
CA GLU A 29 -2.57 -16.57 -32.24
C GLU A 29 -4.00 -16.00 -32.22
N HIS A 30 -5.00 -16.87 -32.17
CA HIS A 30 -6.41 -16.46 -31.98
C HIS A 30 -6.62 -15.73 -30.65
N ASP A 31 -6.12 -16.30 -29.56
CA ASP A 31 -6.28 -15.75 -28.22
C ASP A 31 -5.55 -14.41 -28.08
N GLN A 32 -4.37 -14.30 -28.71
CA GLN A 32 -3.62 -13.04 -28.77
C GLN A 32 -4.33 -11.98 -29.61
N ALA A 33 -4.90 -12.35 -30.77
CA ALA A 33 -5.69 -11.42 -31.59
C ALA A 33 -6.96 -10.96 -30.87
N LYS A 34 -7.62 -11.86 -30.16
CA LYS A 34 -8.82 -11.55 -29.35
C LYS A 34 -8.49 -10.68 -28.14
N ALA A 35 -7.33 -10.88 -27.51
CA ALA A 35 -6.84 -10.01 -26.43
C ALA A 35 -6.51 -8.59 -26.94
N LEU A 36 -5.91 -8.48 -28.13
CA LEU A 36 -5.64 -7.19 -28.80
C LEU A 36 -6.95 -6.47 -29.20
N GLU A 37 -7.95 -7.23 -29.67
CA GLU A 37 -9.26 -6.68 -30.02
C GLU A 37 -10.02 -6.17 -28.77
N LEU A 38 -9.97 -6.90 -27.67
CA LEU A 38 -10.50 -6.49 -26.37
C LEU A 38 -9.81 -5.24 -25.83
N ARG A 39 -8.47 -5.17 -25.91
CA ARG A 39 -7.71 -3.97 -25.55
C ARG A 39 -8.13 -2.77 -26.42
N SER A 40 -8.25 -2.95 -27.73
CA SER A 40 -8.68 -1.87 -28.64
C SER A 40 -10.10 -1.37 -28.38
N VAL A 41 -10.99 -2.22 -27.84
CA VAL A 41 -12.35 -1.82 -27.43
C VAL A 41 -12.32 -1.07 -26.12
N GLN A 42 -11.50 -1.52 -25.17
CA GLN A 42 -11.29 -0.83 -23.88
C GLN A 42 -10.62 0.53 -24.10
N ASP A 43 -9.57 0.60 -24.93
CA ASP A 43 -8.89 1.84 -25.25
C ASP A 43 -9.85 2.84 -25.94
N ARG A 44 -10.69 2.40 -26.85
CA ARG A 44 -11.74 3.24 -27.48
C ARG A 44 -12.82 3.69 -26.50
N ALA A 45 -13.17 2.87 -25.54
CA ALA A 45 -14.15 3.25 -24.51
C ALA A 45 -13.57 4.31 -23.56
N VAL A 46 -12.31 4.14 -23.15
CA VAL A 46 -11.55 5.12 -22.35
C VAL A 46 -11.36 6.41 -23.13
N GLU A 47 -10.91 6.33 -24.39
CA GLU A 47 -10.76 7.47 -25.28
C GLU A 47 -12.07 8.24 -25.47
N GLY A 48 -13.19 7.52 -25.64
CA GLY A 48 -14.52 8.12 -25.74
C GLY A 48 -14.98 8.77 -24.43
N ALA A 49 -14.58 8.24 -23.27
CA ALA A 49 -14.90 8.83 -21.97
C ALA A 49 -14.06 10.09 -21.71
N VAL A 50 -12.76 10.05 -21.99
CA VAL A 50 -11.84 11.21 -21.89
C VAL A 50 -12.28 12.33 -22.83
N MET A 51 -12.67 11.99 -24.08
CA MET A 51 -13.18 12.97 -25.06
C MET A 51 -14.49 13.61 -24.62
N ARG A 52 -15.38 12.89 -23.96
CA ARG A 52 -16.62 13.48 -23.40
C ARG A 52 -16.35 14.37 -22.21
N ALA A 53 -15.38 14.03 -21.37
CA ALA A 53 -14.97 14.84 -20.22
C ALA A 53 -14.29 16.15 -20.64
N LEU A 54 -13.36 16.09 -21.63
CA LEU A 54 -12.66 17.26 -22.14
C LEU A 54 -13.52 18.17 -23.02
N PHE A 55 -14.47 17.60 -23.76
CA PHE A 55 -15.35 18.31 -24.68
C PHE A 55 -16.84 17.93 -24.38
N PRO A 56 -17.44 18.48 -23.32
CA PRO A 56 -18.81 18.16 -22.93
C PRO A 56 -19.86 18.58 -24.01
N ARG A 57 -19.51 19.54 -24.87
CA ARG A 57 -20.37 19.96 -25.97
C ARG A 57 -20.07 19.17 -27.26
N ASP A 58 -21.07 18.49 -27.78
CA ASP A 58 -20.97 17.61 -28.95
C ASP A 58 -20.47 18.32 -30.23
N ASP A 59 -20.86 19.58 -30.43
CA ASP A 59 -20.42 20.38 -31.57
C ASP A 59 -18.92 20.72 -31.54
N VAL A 60 -18.38 20.98 -30.37
CA VAL A 60 -16.94 21.25 -30.14
C VAL A 60 -16.15 19.96 -30.32
N ARG A 61 -16.62 18.86 -29.74
CA ARG A 61 -15.98 17.55 -29.88
C ARG A 61 -15.89 17.09 -31.35
N ARG A 62 -16.97 17.24 -32.12
CA ARG A 62 -16.98 16.88 -33.56
C ARG A 62 -16.03 17.76 -34.38
N ARG A 63 -15.90 19.06 -34.08
CA ARG A 63 -14.93 19.95 -34.74
C ARG A 63 -13.51 19.54 -34.45
N PHE A 64 -13.20 19.21 -33.19
CA PHE A 64 -11.90 18.72 -32.78
C PHE A 64 -11.53 17.40 -33.48
N LEU A 65 -12.41 16.41 -33.48
CA LEU A 65 -12.19 15.11 -34.13
C LEU A 65 -11.98 15.26 -35.66
N LYS A 66 -12.66 16.20 -36.29
CA LYS A 66 -12.47 16.51 -37.71
C LYS A 66 -11.13 17.20 -38.01
N ALA A 67 -10.62 18.01 -37.09
CA ALA A 67 -9.35 18.73 -37.25
C ALA A 67 -8.14 17.81 -37.03
N VAL A 68 -8.24 16.80 -36.17
CA VAL A 68 -7.14 15.89 -35.80
C VAL A 68 -6.99 14.73 -36.80
N GLY A 69 -8.02 14.47 -37.62
CA GLY A 69 -8.01 13.33 -38.57
C GLY A 69 -8.13 11.98 -37.86
N GLY A 70 -8.13 10.88 -38.64
CA GLY A 70 -8.34 9.50 -38.10
C GLY A 70 -7.14 8.87 -37.38
N GLY A 71 -6.15 9.64 -36.96
CA GLY A 71 -5.11 9.20 -36.00
C GLY A 71 -5.67 9.12 -34.60
N THR A 72 -5.11 8.27 -33.73
CA THR A 72 -5.62 8.11 -32.37
C THR A 72 -5.70 9.47 -31.67
N ALA A 73 -6.91 9.90 -31.32
CA ALA A 73 -7.18 11.16 -30.63
C ALA A 73 -6.35 11.29 -29.33
N LEU A 74 -6.02 10.16 -28.72
CA LEU A 74 -5.13 10.06 -27.55
C LEU A 74 -3.69 10.51 -27.88
N ALA A 75 -3.15 10.16 -29.06
CA ALA A 75 -1.79 10.57 -29.48
C ALA A 75 -1.74 12.08 -29.76
N ALA A 76 -2.80 12.64 -30.34
CA ALA A 76 -2.93 14.08 -30.55
C ALA A 76 -3.14 14.85 -29.23
N ILE A 77 -3.88 14.29 -28.28
CA ILE A 77 -4.08 14.87 -26.95
C ILE A 77 -2.78 14.80 -26.14
N SER A 78 -2.01 13.69 -26.21
CA SER A 78 -0.73 13.55 -25.50
C SER A 78 0.38 14.47 -26.02
N THR A 79 0.31 14.89 -27.28
CA THR A 79 1.24 15.88 -27.86
C THR A 79 0.84 17.33 -27.60
N LEU A 80 -0.48 17.60 -27.50
CA LEU A 80 -1.01 18.93 -27.22
C LEU A 80 -1.18 19.21 -25.71
N PHE A 81 -1.43 18.16 -24.95
CA PHE A 81 -1.51 18.18 -23.49
C PHE A 81 -0.68 17.01 -22.95
N PRO A 82 0.60 17.21 -22.59
CA PRO A 82 1.36 16.22 -21.86
C PRO A 82 0.52 15.74 -20.68
N LEU A 83 0.37 14.43 -20.52
CA LEU A 83 -0.44 13.83 -19.44
C LEU A 83 -0.08 14.36 -18.04
N GLY A 84 1.17 14.90 -17.89
CA GLY A 84 1.61 15.68 -16.73
C GLY A 84 0.83 16.98 -16.52
N LEU A 85 0.56 17.75 -17.59
CA LEU A 85 -0.18 19.03 -17.51
C LEU A 85 -1.68 18.82 -17.32
N ALA A 86 -2.26 17.71 -17.79
CA ALA A 86 -3.63 17.34 -17.45
C ALA A 86 -3.78 17.01 -15.96
N LYS A 87 -2.76 16.41 -15.34
CA LYS A 87 -2.71 16.24 -13.86
C LYS A 87 -2.66 17.59 -13.15
N GLU A 88 -1.94 18.57 -13.66
CA GLU A 88 -1.86 19.92 -13.09
C GLU A 88 -3.16 20.72 -13.27
N ALA A 89 -3.86 20.58 -14.39
CA ALA A 89 -5.14 21.27 -14.63
C ALA A 89 -6.27 20.77 -13.68
N PHE A 90 -6.28 19.49 -13.32
CA PHE A 90 -7.16 18.98 -12.25
C PHE A 90 -6.69 19.43 -10.85
N ALA A 91 -5.43 19.86 -10.71
CA ALA A 91 -4.85 20.26 -9.44
C ALA A 91 -5.31 21.65 -8.97
N GLU A 92 -5.85 22.50 -9.83
CA GLU A 92 -6.28 23.89 -9.53
C GLU A 92 -7.79 24.02 -9.25
N SER A 93 -8.54 22.91 -9.18
CA SER A 93 -9.96 22.98 -8.86
C SER A 93 -10.15 23.56 -7.44
N THR A 94 -10.71 24.76 -7.36
CA THR A 94 -11.06 25.47 -6.13
C THR A 94 -12.58 25.48 -5.91
N GLY A 95 -13.27 24.48 -6.45
CA GLY A 95 -14.72 24.32 -6.35
C GLY A 95 -15.18 23.82 -4.97
N PRO A 96 -16.51 23.74 -4.77
CA PRO A 96 -17.06 23.11 -3.56
C PRO A 96 -16.67 21.62 -3.49
N LEU A 97 -16.72 21.05 -2.28
CA LEU A 97 -16.51 19.62 -2.08
C LEU A 97 -17.58 18.82 -2.83
N GLU A 98 -17.16 17.81 -3.59
CA GLU A 98 -18.08 16.93 -4.33
C GLU A 98 -18.89 16.04 -3.37
N LYS A 99 -18.26 15.67 -2.24
CA LYS A 99 -18.84 14.85 -1.17
C LYS A 99 -18.26 15.29 0.16
N THR A 100 -19.11 15.55 1.15
CA THR A 100 -18.70 15.98 2.50
C THR A 100 -18.71 14.84 3.51
N LYS A 101 -19.60 13.85 3.35
CA LYS A 101 -19.69 12.69 4.22
C LYS A 101 -18.90 11.55 3.64
N LEU A 102 -17.86 11.10 4.35
CA LEU A 102 -16.94 10.08 3.89
C LEU A 102 -16.87 8.92 4.89
N SER A 103 -16.60 7.72 4.37
CA SER A 103 -16.27 6.53 5.18
C SER A 103 -14.80 6.16 4.95
N VAL A 104 -14.01 6.12 6.02
CA VAL A 104 -12.59 5.78 5.97
C VAL A 104 -12.32 4.57 6.86
N GLY A 105 -11.95 3.44 6.24
CA GLY A 105 -11.64 2.20 6.95
C GLY A 105 -10.26 2.22 7.59
N PHE A 106 -10.12 1.72 8.83
CA PHE A 106 -8.83 1.59 9.51
C PHE A 106 -8.69 0.28 10.29
N ILE A 107 -7.45 -0.15 10.48
CA ILE A 107 -7.08 -1.24 11.40
C ILE A 107 -6.68 -0.62 12.75
N PRO A 108 -7.11 -1.18 13.91
CA PRO A 108 -6.85 -0.61 15.23
C PRO A 108 -5.40 -0.81 15.69
N ILE A 109 -4.49 -0.09 15.08
CA ILE A 109 -3.04 -0.07 15.32
C ILE A 109 -2.51 1.36 15.32
N THR A 110 -1.36 1.60 15.96
CA THR A 110 -0.76 2.95 16.05
C THR A 110 -0.30 3.50 14.70
N CYS A 111 -0.12 2.63 13.70
CA CYS A 111 0.20 3.08 12.34
C CYS A 111 -0.90 3.93 11.71
N ALA A 112 -2.17 3.72 12.11
CA ALA A 112 -3.32 4.50 11.64
C ALA A 112 -3.54 5.79 12.44
N THR A 113 -2.58 6.21 13.26
CA THR A 113 -2.71 7.40 14.13
C THR A 113 -3.21 8.63 13.38
N PRO A 114 -2.66 9.04 12.22
CA PRO A 114 -3.14 10.23 11.52
C PRO A 114 -4.62 10.14 11.12
N ILE A 115 -5.05 9.01 10.56
CA ILE A 115 -6.46 8.79 10.18
C ILE A 115 -7.37 8.83 11.43
N ILE A 116 -6.97 8.14 12.49
CA ILE A 116 -7.81 8.00 13.69
C ILE A 116 -7.91 9.33 14.43
N MET A 117 -6.77 9.95 14.75
CA MET A 117 -6.73 11.18 15.55
C MET A 117 -7.35 12.37 14.83
N ALA A 118 -7.36 12.37 13.50
CA ALA A 118 -8.00 13.42 12.72
C ALA A 118 -9.50 13.56 13.03
N HIS A 119 -10.15 12.50 13.53
CA HIS A 119 -11.55 12.53 13.94
C HIS A 119 -11.74 13.24 15.29
N PRO A 120 -11.22 12.77 16.46
CA PRO A 120 -11.44 13.41 17.75
C PRO A 120 -10.75 14.78 17.89
N LEU A 121 -9.67 15.04 17.15
CA LEU A 121 -8.96 16.33 17.20
C LEU A 121 -9.43 17.34 16.13
N GLY A 122 -10.49 17.00 15.37
CA GLY A 122 -11.20 17.95 14.52
C GLY A 122 -10.52 18.30 13.19
N TYR A 123 -9.49 17.56 12.75
CA TYR A 123 -8.79 17.85 11.48
C TYR A 123 -9.68 17.63 10.26
N TYR A 124 -10.58 16.66 10.27
CA TYR A 124 -11.55 16.49 9.18
C TYR A 124 -12.53 17.67 9.10
N ALA A 125 -13.08 18.07 10.24
CA ALA A 125 -14.01 19.19 10.32
C ALA A 125 -13.36 20.52 9.89
N LYS A 126 -12.06 20.72 10.16
CA LYS A 126 -11.27 21.88 9.70
C LYS A 126 -11.36 22.07 8.18
N TYR A 127 -11.47 20.99 7.42
CA TYR A 127 -11.58 21.00 5.97
C TYR A 127 -13.00 20.77 5.45
N GLY A 128 -14.01 20.90 6.31
CA GLY A 128 -15.42 20.80 5.93
C GLY A 128 -15.90 19.36 5.68
N LEU A 129 -15.17 18.36 6.19
CA LEU A 129 -15.48 16.95 6.03
C LEU A 129 -16.13 16.37 7.30
N ASP A 130 -17.16 15.56 7.09
CA ASP A 130 -17.81 14.68 8.07
C ASP A 130 -17.34 13.23 7.77
N VAL A 131 -16.34 12.76 8.51
CA VAL A 131 -15.69 11.48 8.24
C VAL A 131 -16.04 10.46 9.30
N GLU A 132 -16.71 9.39 8.89
CA GLU A 132 -16.85 8.19 9.70
C GLU A 132 -15.58 7.35 9.60
N VAL A 133 -14.85 7.19 10.72
CA VAL A 133 -13.70 6.28 10.80
C VAL A 133 -14.18 4.89 11.20
N VAL A 134 -14.07 3.92 10.30
CA VAL A 134 -14.64 2.57 10.44
C VAL A 134 -13.57 1.57 10.85
N LYS A 135 -13.67 1.07 12.09
CA LYS A 135 -12.76 0.05 12.59
C LYS A 135 -12.99 -1.29 11.89
N THR A 136 -11.91 -1.86 11.36
CA THR A 136 -11.92 -3.09 10.56
C THR A 136 -10.98 -4.13 11.17
N ALA A 137 -11.33 -5.40 11.10
CA ALA A 137 -10.61 -6.47 11.78
C ALA A 137 -9.27 -6.86 11.11
N GLY A 138 -9.15 -6.70 9.79
CA GLY A 138 -7.96 -7.13 9.04
C GLY A 138 -7.90 -6.55 7.63
N TRP A 139 -6.71 -6.56 7.02
CA TRP A 139 -6.48 -5.93 5.72
C TRP A 139 -7.16 -6.59 4.53
N ALA A 140 -7.43 -7.89 4.57
CA ALA A 140 -8.26 -8.53 3.55
C ALA A 140 -9.64 -7.86 3.49
N VAL A 141 -10.26 -7.61 4.66
CA VAL A 141 -11.58 -6.95 4.76
C VAL A 141 -11.50 -5.49 4.33
N VAL A 142 -10.43 -4.75 4.74
CA VAL A 142 -10.20 -3.37 4.29
C VAL A 142 -10.12 -3.30 2.78
N ARG A 143 -9.30 -4.18 2.16
CA ARG A 143 -9.16 -4.27 0.71
C ARG A 143 -10.51 -4.50 0.03
N ASP A 144 -11.23 -5.53 0.47
CA ASP A 144 -12.48 -5.95 -0.19
C ASP A 144 -13.55 -4.86 -0.08
N LYS A 145 -13.69 -4.21 1.08
CA LYS A 145 -14.62 -3.09 1.29
C LYS A 145 -14.21 -1.84 0.49
N ALA A 146 -12.92 -1.54 0.41
CA ALA A 146 -12.42 -0.44 -0.41
C ALA A 146 -12.66 -0.70 -1.90
N LEU A 147 -12.42 -1.91 -2.40
CA LEU A 147 -12.69 -2.29 -3.78
C LEU A 147 -14.20 -2.31 -4.10
N ALA A 148 -15.04 -2.66 -3.12
CA ALA A 148 -16.50 -2.60 -3.22
C ALA A 148 -17.06 -1.17 -3.08
N LYS A 149 -16.20 -0.15 -2.87
CA LYS A 149 -16.57 1.27 -2.67
C LYS A 149 -17.41 1.51 -1.40
N GLU A 150 -17.35 0.61 -0.43
CA GLU A 150 -17.93 0.84 0.89
C GLU A 150 -17.11 1.86 1.69
N TYR A 151 -15.81 2.00 1.37
CA TYR A 151 -14.91 3.03 1.88
C TYR A 151 -14.50 3.98 0.76
N ASP A 152 -14.53 5.28 1.03
CA ASP A 152 -14.03 6.32 0.12
C ASP A 152 -12.49 6.34 0.08
N ALA A 153 -11.89 6.09 1.24
CA ALA A 153 -10.45 5.92 1.43
C ALA A 153 -10.19 4.91 2.56
N ALA A 154 -8.97 4.45 2.69
CA ALA A 154 -8.65 3.45 3.70
C ALA A 154 -7.19 3.53 4.18
N HIS A 155 -6.99 3.13 5.42
CA HIS A 155 -5.70 2.74 5.97
C HIS A 155 -5.28 1.41 5.36
N MET A 156 -4.21 1.42 4.57
CA MET A 156 -3.64 0.21 3.97
C MET A 156 -2.17 0.05 4.38
N LEU A 157 -1.64 -1.16 4.18
CA LEU A 157 -0.20 -1.38 4.25
C LEU A 157 0.45 -0.82 2.98
N SER A 158 1.60 -0.17 3.07
CA SER A 158 2.26 0.50 1.93
C SER A 158 2.41 -0.37 0.68
N PRO A 159 2.63 -1.71 0.76
CA PRO A 159 2.65 -2.57 -0.41
C PRO A 159 1.28 -2.85 -1.06
N MET A 160 0.15 -2.68 -0.34
CA MET A 160 -1.16 -3.05 -0.85
C MET A 160 -1.61 -2.24 -2.07
N PRO A 161 -1.47 -0.90 -2.12
CA PRO A 161 -1.79 -0.12 -3.31
C PRO A 161 -1.03 -0.57 -4.56
N LEU A 162 0.25 -0.93 -4.40
CA LEU A 162 1.07 -1.48 -5.48
C LEU A 162 0.52 -2.85 -5.92
N ALA A 163 0.28 -3.76 -4.97
CA ALA A 163 -0.24 -5.10 -5.25
C ALA A 163 -1.61 -5.05 -5.98
N ILE A 164 -2.51 -4.17 -5.54
CA ILE A 164 -3.83 -3.97 -6.17
C ILE A 164 -3.67 -3.44 -7.60
N THR A 165 -2.80 -2.45 -7.80
CA THR A 165 -2.60 -1.82 -9.11
C THR A 165 -2.00 -2.78 -10.13
N ILE A 166 -0.99 -3.58 -9.75
CA ILE A 166 -0.38 -4.56 -10.66
C ILE A 166 -1.12 -5.90 -10.74
N GLY A 167 -2.20 -6.07 -9.95
CA GLY A 167 -2.98 -7.30 -9.94
C GLY A 167 -2.29 -8.48 -9.26
N ALA A 168 -1.38 -8.23 -8.29
CA ALA A 168 -0.77 -9.31 -7.52
C ALA A 168 -1.81 -9.93 -6.58
N GLY A 169 -2.19 -11.17 -6.86
CA GLY A 169 -3.21 -11.90 -6.10
C GLY A 169 -4.66 -11.46 -6.33
N SER A 170 -4.93 -10.60 -7.31
CA SER A 170 -6.27 -10.14 -7.69
C SER A 170 -6.27 -9.62 -9.14
N ASN A 171 -7.44 -9.18 -9.63
CA ASN A 171 -7.47 -8.40 -10.87
C ASN A 171 -6.85 -7.01 -10.63
N PRO A 172 -6.09 -6.47 -11.60
CA PRO A 172 -5.51 -5.14 -11.49
C PRO A 172 -6.59 -4.06 -11.46
N ILE A 173 -6.51 -3.19 -10.45
CA ILE A 173 -7.39 -2.02 -10.29
C ILE A 173 -6.51 -0.82 -9.96
N PRO A 174 -6.61 0.32 -10.68
CA PRO A 174 -5.81 1.50 -10.40
C PRO A 174 -6.06 2.04 -8.98
N TRP A 175 -5.05 1.96 -8.13
CA TRP A 175 -5.09 2.37 -6.74
C TRP A 175 -3.96 3.34 -6.43
N THR A 176 -4.10 4.18 -5.40
CA THR A 176 -3.12 5.22 -5.10
C THR A 176 -2.77 5.29 -3.62
N MET A 177 -1.59 5.80 -3.35
CA MET A 177 -1.04 6.11 -2.04
C MET A 177 -0.56 7.55 -2.01
N PRO A 178 -1.42 8.51 -1.62
CA PRO A 178 -1.06 9.92 -1.56
C PRO A 178 -0.18 10.28 -0.37
N ALA A 179 -0.24 9.52 0.72
CA ALA A 179 0.59 9.77 1.90
C ALA A 179 0.99 8.48 2.62
N VAL A 180 2.16 8.50 3.23
CA VAL A 180 2.58 7.54 4.25
C VAL A 180 1.91 7.91 5.56
N GLU A 181 1.32 6.96 6.27
CA GLU A 181 0.72 7.16 7.59
C GLU A 181 1.77 7.23 8.68
N ASN A 182 2.75 6.33 8.60
CA ASN A 182 3.87 6.28 9.54
C ASN A 182 5.10 5.61 8.92
N ILE A 183 6.25 5.96 9.47
CA ILE A 183 7.52 5.24 9.25
C ILE A 183 7.90 4.48 10.52
N ASN A 184 8.66 3.37 10.38
CA ASN A 184 8.99 2.48 11.50
C ASN A 184 7.72 1.88 12.17
N GLY A 185 7.67 1.74 13.50
CA GLY A 185 6.45 1.35 14.24
C GLY A 185 6.09 -0.13 14.16
N GLN A 186 7.10 -0.98 13.94
CA GLN A 186 6.98 -2.44 13.90
C GLN A 186 8.11 -3.06 14.72
N ALA A 187 7.95 -4.31 15.12
CA ALA A 187 9.00 -5.07 15.80
C ALA A 187 8.90 -6.57 15.48
N ILE A 188 10.01 -7.27 15.55
CA ILE A 188 10.03 -8.72 15.75
C ILE A 188 9.86 -8.96 17.25
N THR A 189 8.74 -9.58 17.60
CA THR A 189 8.42 -10.00 18.97
C THR A 189 8.42 -11.52 19.03
N LEU A 190 9.12 -12.08 19.97
CA LEU A 190 9.17 -13.52 20.22
C LEU A 190 8.40 -13.88 21.48
N SER A 191 7.90 -15.11 21.55
CA SER A 191 7.34 -15.68 22.79
C SER A 191 8.40 -15.67 23.87
N ILE A 192 7.98 -15.37 25.11
CA ILE A 192 8.86 -15.32 26.28
C ILE A 192 9.61 -16.65 26.52
N LYS A 193 9.07 -17.77 26.06
CA LYS A 193 9.71 -19.08 26.11
C LYS A 193 11.03 -19.13 25.32
N HIS A 194 11.23 -18.20 24.35
CA HIS A 194 12.40 -18.13 23.49
C HIS A 194 13.43 -17.06 23.94
N LYS A 195 13.33 -16.53 25.18
CA LYS A 195 14.22 -15.47 25.68
C LYS A 195 15.73 -15.84 25.59
N ASP A 196 16.04 -17.12 25.65
CA ASP A 196 17.41 -17.65 25.57
C ASP A 196 17.80 -18.13 24.15
N ARG A 197 16.91 -18.02 23.16
CA ARG A 197 17.11 -18.37 21.75
C ARG A 197 16.98 -17.15 20.85
N ARG A 198 17.90 -16.21 21.03
CA ARG A 198 17.82 -14.88 20.38
C ARG A 198 18.62 -14.78 19.08
N ASP A 199 19.53 -15.71 18.80
CA ASP A 199 20.20 -15.75 17.50
C ASP A 199 19.19 -16.26 16.44
N PRO A 200 18.98 -15.51 15.34
CA PRO A 200 18.09 -15.95 14.25
C PRO A 200 18.44 -17.34 13.69
N LYS A 201 19.71 -17.74 13.72
CA LYS A 201 20.16 -19.07 13.26
C LYS A 201 19.49 -20.22 14.02
N ASP A 202 19.02 -19.97 15.25
CA ASP A 202 18.32 -20.96 16.07
C ASP A 202 16.82 -21.02 15.78
N TRP A 203 16.30 -20.22 14.84
CA TRP A 203 14.85 -20.12 14.59
C TRP A 203 14.33 -21.11 13.56
N LYS A 204 15.15 -22.04 13.06
CA LYS A 204 14.65 -23.11 12.19
C LYS A 204 13.50 -23.86 12.87
N GLY A 205 12.41 -24.04 12.13
CA GLY A 205 11.17 -24.61 12.63
C GLY A 205 10.23 -23.67 13.35
N PHE A 206 10.60 -22.38 13.56
CA PHE A 206 9.70 -21.42 14.17
C PHE A 206 8.49 -21.11 13.26
N ARG A 207 7.38 -20.80 13.92
CA ARG A 207 6.12 -20.38 13.31
C ARG A 207 5.97 -18.88 13.56
N PHE A 208 6.05 -18.10 12.51
CA PHE A 208 5.88 -16.66 12.56
C PHE A 208 4.52 -16.21 12.05
N ALA A 209 3.99 -15.12 12.61
CA ALA A 209 2.86 -14.40 12.07
C ALA A 209 3.30 -13.06 11.47
N VAL A 210 2.62 -12.68 10.38
CA VAL A 210 2.65 -11.34 9.81
C VAL A 210 1.20 -10.89 9.57
N PRO A 211 0.93 -9.57 9.49
CA PRO A 211 -0.46 -9.10 9.42
C PRO A 211 -1.13 -9.36 8.05
N PHE A 212 -0.34 -9.45 6.99
CA PHE A 212 -0.81 -9.66 5.63
C PHE A 212 0.36 -10.00 4.70
N ASP A 213 0.09 -10.73 3.60
CA ASP A 213 1.12 -11.16 2.66
C ASP A 213 1.79 -9.98 1.93
N TYR A 214 1.00 -9.00 1.50
CA TYR A 214 1.49 -7.76 0.89
C TYR A 214 1.70 -6.70 1.97
N SER A 215 2.73 -6.89 2.82
CA SER A 215 3.03 -6.00 3.94
C SER A 215 4.54 -5.76 4.10
N MET A 216 4.91 -4.59 4.60
CA MET A 216 6.29 -4.33 5.01
C MET A 216 6.75 -5.32 6.08
N HIS A 217 5.84 -5.73 6.96
CA HIS A 217 6.10 -6.74 8.00
C HIS A 217 6.58 -8.07 7.40
N ASN A 218 5.89 -8.57 6.38
CA ASN A 218 6.27 -9.79 5.69
C ASN A 218 7.61 -9.63 4.95
N TYR A 219 7.80 -8.51 4.24
CA TYR A 219 9.04 -8.29 3.49
C TYR A 219 10.25 -8.08 4.40
N LEU A 220 10.10 -7.35 5.50
CA LEU A 220 11.20 -7.12 6.45
C LEU A 220 11.54 -8.38 7.24
N LEU A 221 10.54 -9.19 7.64
CA LEU A 221 10.79 -10.48 8.29
C LEU A 221 11.53 -11.42 7.35
N ARG A 222 11.06 -11.59 6.12
CA ARG A 222 11.70 -12.42 5.10
C ARG A 222 13.12 -11.92 4.77
N TYR A 223 13.28 -10.61 4.68
CA TYR A 223 14.58 -9.99 4.47
C TYR A 223 15.53 -10.33 5.63
N TYR A 224 15.10 -10.07 6.87
CA TYR A 224 15.89 -10.33 8.07
C TYR A 224 16.31 -11.80 8.20
N LEU A 225 15.38 -12.73 8.02
CA LEU A 225 15.66 -14.16 8.05
C LEU A 225 16.69 -14.56 6.97
N ALA A 226 16.47 -14.11 5.74
CA ALA A 226 17.33 -14.46 4.60
C ALA A 226 18.76 -13.95 4.75
N GLU A 227 18.96 -12.73 5.29
CA GLU A 227 20.30 -12.19 5.58
C GLU A 227 21.02 -12.94 6.72
N HIS A 228 20.26 -13.68 7.56
CA HIS A 228 20.83 -14.59 8.56
C HIS A 228 20.94 -16.05 8.05
N GLY A 229 20.74 -16.29 6.75
CA GLY A 229 20.86 -17.61 6.14
C GLY A 229 19.67 -18.56 6.39
N ILE A 230 18.55 -18.01 6.84
CA ILE A 230 17.29 -18.77 7.03
C ILE A 230 16.40 -18.56 5.80
N ASP A 231 16.06 -19.66 5.12
CA ASP A 231 15.09 -19.61 4.02
C ASP A 231 13.66 -19.46 4.59
N PRO A 232 12.97 -18.32 4.33
CA PRO A 232 11.68 -18.03 4.96
C PRO A 232 10.54 -18.94 4.49
N ASP A 233 10.73 -19.72 3.41
CA ASP A 233 9.74 -20.64 2.88
C ASP A 233 10.05 -22.13 3.18
N ARG A 234 11.27 -22.42 3.68
CA ARG A 234 11.72 -23.79 3.94
C ARG A 234 12.08 -24.04 5.40
N ASP A 235 12.74 -23.06 6.03
CA ASP A 235 13.31 -23.24 7.37
C ASP A 235 12.34 -22.79 8.47
N VAL A 236 11.33 -21.96 8.14
CA VAL A 236 10.31 -21.45 9.08
C VAL A 236 8.92 -21.52 8.43
N SER A 237 7.87 -21.29 9.23
CA SER A 237 6.51 -21.12 8.71
C SER A 237 6.05 -19.69 8.97
N ILE A 238 5.71 -18.94 7.91
CA ILE A 238 5.14 -17.60 8.03
C ILE A 238 3.67 -17.64 7.62
N ARG A 239 2.79 -17.09 8.47
CA ARG A 239 1.33 -17.07 8.25
C ARG A 239 0.78 -15.67 8.40
N SER A 240 -0.22 -15.32 7.60
CA SER A 240 -1.00 -14.11 7.80
C SER A 240 -1.99 -14.30 8.96
N VAL A 241 -1.88 -13.43 9.97
CA VAL A 241 -2.78 -13.41 11.15
C VAL A 241 -3.18 -11.94 11.40
N PRO A 242 -4.47 -11.63 11.55
CA PRO A 242 -4.91 -10.28 11.89
C PRO A 242 -4.27 -9.79 13.20
N PRO A 243 -3.85 -8.52 13.30
CA PRO A 243 -3.15 -8.00 14.49
C PRO A 243 -3.88 -8.22 15.81
N PRO A 244 -5.23 -8.09 15.90
CA PRO A 244 -5.94 -8.35 17.15
C PRO A 244 -5.82 -9.79 17.68
N GLU A 245 -5.50 -10.74 16.81
CA GLU A 245 -5.40 -12.16 17.14
C GLU A 245 -3.97 -12.61 17.49
N MET A 246 -2.94 -11.82 17.13
CA MET A 246 -1.54 -12.24 17.24
C MET A 246 -1.10 -12.54 18.67
N VAL A 247 -1.47 -11.68 19.65
CA VAL A 247 -1.08 -11.87 21.04
C VAL A 247 -1.75 -13.12 21.63
N ALA A 248 -3.00 -13.40 21.27
CA ALA A 248 -3.71 -14.61 21.69
C ALA A 248 -3.05 -15.87 21.10
N ASN A 249 -2.65 -15.83 19.81
CA ASN A 249 -1.92 -16.93 19.17
C ASN A 249 -0.54 -17.16 19.80
N LEU A 250 0.17 -16.10 20.19
CA LEU A 250 1.45 -16.20 20.89
C LEU A 250 1.28 -16.84 22.28
N ARG A 251 0.24 -16.42 23.02
CA ARG A 251 -0.10 -16.96 24.34
C ARG A 251 -0.52 -18.44 24.29
N ALA A 252 -1.24 -18.83 23.24
CA ALA A 252 -1.71 -20.20 23.02
C ALA A 252 -0.63 -21.12 22.42
N ASP A 253 0.58 -20.62 22.23
CA ASP A 253 1.68 -21.36 21.59
C ASP A 253 1.40 -21.84 20.15
N ASN A 254 0.52 -21.15 19.43
CA ASN A 254 0.25 -21.40 18.03
C ASN A 254 1.33 -20.82 17.12
N ILE A 255 2.04 -19.78 17.58
CA ILE A 255 3.16 -19.12 16.92
C ILE A 255 4.30 -18.91 17.91
N ASP A 256 5.52 -18.85 17.40
CA ASP A 256 6.74 -18.64 18.18
C ASP A 256 7.14 -17.17 18.23
N GLY A 257 6.66 -16.38 17.29
CA GLY A 257 6.87 -14.95 17.19
C GLY A 257 6.08 -14.32 16.06
N PHE A 258 6.24 -13.01 15.91
CA PHE A 258 5.65 -12.27 14.82
C PHE A 258 6.49 -11.03 14.48
N LEU A 259 6.41 -10.56 13.23
CA LEU A 259 6.70 -9.19 12.91
C LEU A 259 5.37 -8.48 12.71
N ALA A 260 5.03 -7.59 13.63
CA ALA A 260 3.71 -6.98 13.71
C ALA A 260 3.80 -5.45 13.86
N PRO A 261 2.73 -4.74 13.48
CA PRO A 261 2.59 -3.32 13.78
C PRO A 261 2.36 -3.10 15.28
N ASP A 262 2.81 -1.96 15.80
CA ASP A 262 2.43 -1.56 17.15
C ASP A 262 0.92 -1.13 17.19
N PRO A 263 0.22 -1.34 18.34
CA PRO A 263 0.79 -1.66 19.64
C PRO A 263 0.83 -3.17 19.96
N VAL A 264 0.68 -4.06 18.97
CA VAL A 264 0.64 -5.52 19.19
C VAL A 264 1.90 -6.01 19.89
N ASN A 265 3.07 -5.50 19.48
CA ASN A 265 4.36 -5.83 20.10
C ASN A 265 4.37 -5.45 21.59
N GLN A 266 4.01 -4.20 21.89
CA GLN A 266 3.99 -3.71 23.27
C GLN A 266 2.90 -4.38 24.09
N ARG A 267 1.79 -4.78 23.48
CA ARG A 267 0.72 -5.54 24.14
C ARG A 267 1.20 -6.93 24.56
N ALA A 268 1.99 -7.63 23.74
CA ALA A 268 2.58 -8.92 24.10
C ALA A 268 3.53 -8.81 25.30
N VAL A 269 4.30 -7.72 25.38
CA VAL A 269 5.16 -7.41 26.54
C VAL A 269 4.31 -7.08 27.76
N PHE A 270 3.30 -6.23 27.63
CA PHE A 270 2.40 -5.86 28.73
C PHE A 270 1.68 -7.08 29.33
N ASP A 271 1.26 -8.01 28.47
CA ASP A 271 0.61 -9.27 28.90
C ASP A 271 1.61 -10.32 29.41
N GLY A 272 2.92 -10.06 29.38
CA GLY A 272 3.97 -10.97 29.86
C GLY A 272 4.17 -12.22 29.00
N VAL A 273 3.67 -12.24 27.76
CA VAL A 273 3.71 -13.43 26.87
C VAL A 273 4.82 -13.34 25.82
N GLY A 274 5.40 -12.18 25.61
CA GLY A 274 6.45 -11.96 24.62
C GLY A 274 7.47 -10.89 25.02
N PHE A 275 8.53 -10.82 24.27
CA PHE A 275 9.54 -9.77 24.37
C PHE A 275 9.88 -9.22 22.98
N ILE A 276 10.26 -7.95 22.91
CA ILE A 276 10.71 -7.31 21.68
C ILE A 276 12.15 -7.76 21.42
N HIS A 277 12.33 -8.50 20.33
CA HIS A 277 13.65 -8.97 19.91
C HIS A 277 14.44 -7.83 19.26
N LEU A 278 13.83 -7.12 18.30
CA LEU A 278 14.36 -5.90 17.68
C LEU A 278 13.21 -5.06 17.10
N LEU A 279 13.44 -3.76 16.98
CA LEU A 279 12.56 -2.87 16.24
C LEU A 279 12.83 -2.96 14.74
N SER A 280 11.83 -2.83 13.90
CA SER A 280 11.99 -2.89 12.43
C SER A 280 12.90 -1.80 11.88
N LYS A 281 13.03 -0.66 12.56
CA LYS A 281 14.03 0.37 12.23
C LYS A 281 15.48 -0.14 12.28
N GLU A 282 15.77 -1.19 13.04
CA GLU A 282 17.11 -1.82 13.07
C GLU A 282 17.36 -2.64 11.79
N ILE A 283 16.30 -3.03 11.07
CA ILE A 283 16.40 -3.62 9.74
C ILE A 283 16.53 -2.50 8.69
N TRP A 284 15.63 -1.52 8.76
CA TRP A 284 15.60 -0.37 7.85
C TRP A 284 15.00 0.86 8.57
N ASP A 285 15.86 1.79 9.01
CA ASP A 285 15.38 3.01 9.64
C ASP A 285 14.68 3.93 8.64
N GLY A 286 13.51 4.43 9.03
CA GLY A 286 12.68 5.29 8.19
C GLY A 286 11.90 4.55 7.10
N HIS A 287 11.75 3.23 7.19
CA HIS A 287 10.93 2.48 6.23
C HIS A 287 9.46 2.87 6.32
N PRO A 288 8.72 2.92 5.17
CA PRO A 288 7.27 3.14 5.21
C PRO A 288 6.59 1.91 5.84
N CYS A 289 5.55 2.12 6.62
CA CYS A 289 4.76 1.01 7.17
C CYS A 289 3.37 0.99 6.54
N CYS A 290 2.57 2.01 6.82
CA CYS A 290 1.18 2.10 6.39
C CYS A 290 0.94 3.32 5.52
N ALA A 291 -0.18 3.29 4.81
CA ALA A 291 -0.57 4.22 3.78
C ALA A 291 -1.97 4.78 4.02
N PHE A 292 -2.15 6.07 3.84
CA PHE A 292 -3.41 6.63 3.43
C PHE A 292 -3.62 6.31 1.95
N SER A 293 -4.72 5.66 1.61
CA SER A 293 -4.91 5.07 0.29
C SER A 293 -6.32 5.26 -0.24
N ALA A 294 -6.44 5.52 -1.54
CA ALA A 294 -7.72 5.72 -2.21
C ALA A 294 -7.66 5.20 -3.66
N SER A 295 -8.83 4.89 -4.23
CA SER A 295 -8.90 4.52 -5.64
C SER A 295 -8.51 5.70 -6.53
N ARG A 296 -7.92 5.41 -7.70
CA ARG A 296 -7.66 6.44 -8.71
C ARG A 296 -8.95 7.15 -9.13
N GLU A 297 -10.05 6.41 -9.19
CA GLU A 297 -11.36 6.98 -9.49
C GLU A 297 -11.75 8.08 -8.50
N PHE A 298 -11.65 7.82 -7.18
CA PHE A 298 -11.93 8.82 -6.14
C PHE A 298 -11.07 10.08 -6.31
N VAL A 299 -9.76 9.90 -6.50
CA VAL A 299 -8.81 11.00 -6.70
C VAL A 299 -9.15 11.87 -7.90
N THR A 300 -9.62 11.25 -9.00
CA THR A 300 -9.87 11.97 -10.27
C THR A 300 -11.29 12.51 -10.40
N THR A 301 -12.28 11.85 -9.78
CA THR A 301 -13.71 12.27 -9.89
C THR A 301 -14.16 13.18 -8.77
N MET A 302 -13.44 13.19 -7.62
CA MET A 302 -13.73 14.01 -6.45
C MET A 302 -12.50 14.79 -5.98
N PRO A 303 -11.87 15.60 -6.87
CA PRO A 303 -10.57 16.21 -6.59
C PRO A 303 -10.58 17.21 -5.43
N ASN A 304 -11.67 17.96 -5.20
CA ASN A 304 -11.74 18.89 -4.07
C ASN A 304 -11.89 18.15 -2.73
N THR A 305 -12.74 17.12 -2.72
CA THR A 305 -12.93 16.24 -1.55
C THR A 305 -11.64 15.48 -1.22
N TYR A 306 -10.97 14.90 -2.24
CA TYR A 306 -9.67 14.26 -2.08
C TYR A 306 -8.62 15.20 -1.50
N ARG A 307 -8.51 16.44 -2.02
CA ARG A 307 -7.56 17.45 -1.50
C ARG A 307 -7.85 17.81 -0.05
N ALA A 308 -9.12 18.03 0.29
CA ALA A 308 -9.54 18.33 1.66
C ALA A 308 -9.18 17.19 2.62
N LEU A 309 -9.46 15.93 2.20
CA LEU A 309 -9.17 14.75 2.98
C LEU A 309 -7.65 14.56 3.18
N LEU A 310 -6.86 14.69 2.11
CA LEU A 310 -5.41 14.57 2.21
C LEU A 310 -4.79 15.67 3.07
N LYS A 311 -5.27 16.92 2.98
CA LYS A 311 -4.83 18.00 3.87
C LYS A 311 -5.11 17.71 5.34
N ALA A 312 -6.27 17.13 5.66
CA ALA A 312 -6.58 16.73 7.04
C ALA A 312 -5.59 15.67 7.56
N ILE A 313 -5.23 14.71 6.72
CA ILE A 313 -4.23 13.67 7.03
C ILE A 313 -2.83 14.29 7.21
N LEU A 314 -2.43 15.20 6.32
CA LEU A 314 -1.13 15.87 6.40
C LEU A 314 -1.00 16.72 7.68
N ASP A 315 -2.02 17.46 8.05
CA ASP A 315 -2.06 18.25 9.31
C ASP A 315 -1.99 17.31 10.53
N ALA A 316 -2.77 16.24 10.53
CA ALA A 316 -2.74 15.23 11.60
C ALA A 316 -1.36 14.59 11.72
N THR A 317 -0.73 14.24 10.59
CA THR A 317 0.62 13.68 10.55
C THR A 317 1.65 14.65 11.09
N ALA A 318 1.58 15.94 10.71
CA ALA A 318 2.44 17.00 11.21
C ALA A 318 2.32 17.21 12.73
N TYR A 319 1.10 17.07 13.26
CA TYR A 319 0.85 17.12 14.69
C TYR A 319 1.44 15.91 15.41
N ALA A 320 1.25 14.69 14.85
CA ALA A 320 1.77 13.44 15.42
C ALA A 320 3.31 13.35 15.38
N ARG A 321 3.95 14.02 14.42
CA ARG A 321 5.43 14.08 14.31
C ARG A 321 6.07 14.74 15.51
N LYS A 322 5.38 15.65 16.20
CA LYS A 322 5.89 16.38 17.37
C LYS A 322 5.86 15.48 18.61
N PRO A 323 7.01 15.18 19.25
CA PRO A 323 7.07 14.30 20.41
C PRO A 323 6.22 14.77 21.59
N GLU A 324 6.11 16.09 21.80
CA GLU A 324 5.30 16.71 22.87
C GLU A 324 3.81 16.37 22.79
N ASN A 325 3.27 16.10 21.58
CA ASN A 325 1.86 15.82 21.37
C ASN A 325 1.52 14.32 21.57
N ARG A 326 2.51 13.45 21.60
CA ARG A 326 2.31 12.01 21.52
C ARG A 326 1.55 11.40 22.72
N LYS A 327 1.65 12.00 23.90
CA LYS A 327 0.86 11.57 25.08
C LYS A 327 -0.63 11.93 24.93
N GLU A 328 -0.92 13.14 24.45
CA GLU A 328 -2.29 13.55 24.16
C GLU A 328 -2.92 12.66 23.08
N ILE A 329 -2.15 12.40 22.01
CA ILE A 329 -2.58 11.49 20.94
C ILE A 329 -2.85 10.10 21.49
N ALA A 330 -1.97 9.56 22.35
CA ALA A 330 -2.15 8.24 22.96
C ALA A 330 -3.47 8.16 23.72
N ALA A 331 -3.80 9.18 24.52
CA ALA A 331 -5.06 9.27 25.24
C ALA A 331 -6.27 9.35 24.29
N ALA A 332 -6.16 10.13 23.21
CA ALA A 332 -7.23 10.34 22.22
C ALA A 332 -7.57 9.07 21.42
N ILE A 333 -6.56 8.24 21.05
CA ILE A 333 -6.78 7.07 20.18
C ILE A 333 -6.87 5.73 20.92
N ALA A 334 -6.53 5.66 22.20
CA ALA A 334 -6.61 4.43 23.01
C ALA A 334 -8.03 3.87 23.22
N PRO A 335 -9.11 4.68 23.26
CA PRO A 335 -10.48 4.22 23.58
C PRO A 335 -10.98 3.07 22.68
N THR A 336 -12.06 2.43 23.13
CA THR A 336 -12.64 1.22 22.51
C THR A 336 -13.11 1.45 21.07
N ASN A 337 -13.60 2.63 20.75
CA ASN A 337 -14.00 2.99 19.38
C ASN A 337 -12.83 3.13 18.41
N TYR A 338 -11.61 3.27 18.90
CA TYR A 338 -10.37 3.36 18.11
C TYR A 338 -9.49 2.12 18.32
N LEU A 339 -8.38 2.24 19.10
CA LEU A 339 -7.43 1.14 19.26
C LEU A 339 -7.92 0.04 20.20
N ASN A 340 -8.76 0.37 21.18
CA ASN A 340 -9.15 -0.55 22.25
C ASN A 340 -7.94 -1.15 22.98
N GLN A 341 -7.04 -0.27 23.43
CA GLN A 341 -5.81 -0.64 24.13
C GLN A 341 -5.67 0.15 25.43
N PRO A 342 -4.97 -0.39 26.44
CA PRO A 342 -4.56 0.39 27.60
C PRO A 342 -3.75 1.62 27.15
N VAL A 343 -4.08 2.81 27.68
CA VAL A 343 -3.38 4.07 27.32
C VAL A 343 -1.87 3.93 27.50
N THR A 344 -1.41 3.27 28.58
CA THR A 344 0.01 3.05 28.85
C THR A 344 0.71 2.25 27.75
N VAL A 345 0.04 1.29 27.12
CA VAL A 345 0.58 0.52 26.00
C VAL A 345 0.76 1.42 24.76
N VAL A 346 -0.25 2.25 24.46
CA VAL A 346 -0.18 3.18 23.33
C VAL A 346 0.87 4.28 23.59
N GLU A 347 0.93 4.81 24.82
CA GLU A 347 1.91 5.82 25.22
C GLU A 347 3.35 5.30 25.10
N GLN A 348 3.64 4.07 25.56
CA GLN A 348 4.98 3.48 25.42
C GLN A 348 5.43 3.40 23.96
N VAL A 349 4.50 3.09 23.06
CA VAL A 349 4.80 3.06 21.62
C VAL A 349 5.07 4.46 21.07
N LEU A 350 4.12 5.39 21.28
CA LEU A 350 4.19 6.71 20.66
C LEU A 350 5.34 7.57 21.22
N THR A 351 5.65 7.44 22.51
CA THR A 351 6.75 8.20 23.13
C THR A 351 8.12 7.53 22.94
N GLY A 352 8.14 6.25 22.54
CA GLY A 352 9.37 5.47 22.42
C GLY A 352 10.07 5.17 23.74
N THR A 353 9.36 5.30 24.89
CA THR A 353 9.88 4.85 26.19
C THR A 353 9.08 3.63 26.62
N PHE A 354 9.69 2.45 26.57
CA PHE A 354 8.95 1.19 26.65
C PHE A 354 9.76 0.09 27.37
N ALA A 355 9.04 -0.86 27.98
CA ALA A 355 9.63 -2.11 28.45
C ALA A 355 9.84 -3.08 27.27
N ASP A 356 11.00 -3.76 27.24
CA ASP A 356 11.32 -4.74 26.18
C ASP A 356 10.78 -6.16 26.45
N GLY A 357 10.29 -6.43 27.67
CA GLY A 357 9.84 -7.76 28.13
C GLY A 357 10.96 -8.63 28.71
N LEU A 358 12.19 -8.14 28.80
CA LEU A 358 13.36 -8.81 29.37
C LEU A 358 13.90 -8.11 30.61
N GLY A 359 13.14 -7.15 31.16
CA GLY A 359 13.49 -6.40 32.36
C GLY A 359 14.14 -5.04 32.09
N ASN A 360 14.30 -4.64 30.83
CA ASN A 360 14.88 -3.36 30.48
C ASN A 360 13.83 -2.33 30.07
N VAL A 361 14.11 -1.04 30.34
CA VAL A 361 13.38 0.09 29.79
C VAL A 361 14.23 0.71 28.69
N VAL A 362 13.69 0.67 27.46
CA VAL A 362 14.35 1.23 26.28
C VAL A 362 13.81 2.64 26.02
N ARG A 363 14.67 3.54 25.55
CA ARG A 363 14.30 4.87 25.08
C ARG A 363 14.72 5.03 23.62
N ASP A 364 13.75 4.98 22.73
CA ASP A 364 13.92 5.24 21.31
C ASP A 364 12.73 6.07 20.79
N PRO A 365 12.86 7.41 20.78
CA PRO A 365 11.79 8.30 20.36
C PRO A 365 11.38 8.09 18.88
N ASN A 366 12.24 7.44 18.09
CA ASN A 366 11.99 7.10 16.70
C ASN A 366 11.50 5.66 16.51
N ARG A 367 11.05 4.99 17.60
CA ARG A 367 10.39 3.67 17.49
C ARG A 367 9.27 3.68 16.45
N ILE A 368 8.46 4.73 16.45
CA ILE A 368 7.51 5.09 15.40
C ILE A 368 7.66 6.59 15.12
N ASP A 369 7.55 6.99 13.86
CA ASP A 369 7.50 8.38 13.48
C ASP A 369 6.52 8.61 12.32
N PHE A 370 6.23 9.88 12.01
CA PHE A 370 5.15 10.28 11.13
C PHE A 370 5.69 11.23 10.04
N ASP A 371 6.24 10.65 8.97
CA ASP A 371 6.66 11.38 7.77
C ASP A 371 5.67 11.02 6.65
N PRO A 372 4.84 11.98 6.18
CA PRO A 372 3.77 11.67 5.23
C PRO A 372 4.25 11.51 3.79
N PHE A 373 5.50 11.81 3.47
CA PHE A 373 5.94 11.86 2.08
C PHE A 373 6.05 10.47 1.45
N PRO A 374 5.31 10.19 0.33
CA PRO A 374 5.34 8.91 -0.35
C PRO A 374 6.51 8.85 -1.34
N TYR A 375 7.73 8.57 -0.86
CA TYR A 375 8.90 8.46 -1.72
C TYR A 375 8.72 7.37 -2.77
N GLU A 376 8.92 7.70 -4.04
CA GLU A 376 8.88 6.74 -5.16
C GLU A 376 9.90 5.61 -4.97
N SER A 377 11.05 5.91 -4.36
CA SER A 377 12.07 4.90 -4.02
C SER A 377 11.59 3.85 -3.02
N PHE A 378 10.62 4.17 -2.15
CA PHE A 378 9.97 3.18 -1.29
C PHE A 378 9.15 2.18 -2.11
N ALA A 379 8.37 2.68 -3.07
CA ALA A 379 7.60 1.83 -3.98
C ALA A 379 8.53 0.92 -4.79
N ILE A 380 9.61 1.47 -5.35
CA ILE A 380 10.59 0.69 -6.13
C ILE A 380 11.18 -0.43 -5.27
N TRP A 381 11.59 -0.14 -4.02
CA TRP A 381 12.09 -1.18 -3.12
C TRP A 381 11.04 -2.25 -2.81
N ILE A 382 9.81 -1.86 -2.53
CA ILE A 382 8.71 -2.81 -2.28
C ILE A 382 8.52 -3.74 -3.47
N LEU A 383 8.49 -3.20 -4.68
CA LEU A 383 8.37 -3.97 -5.93
C LEU A 383 9.55 -4.94 -6.11
N THR A 384 10.79 -4.55 -5.72
CA THR A 384 11.94 -5.48 -5.74
C THR A 384 11.73 -6.66 -4.77
N GLN A 385 11.13 -6.43 -3.59
CA GLN A 385 10.84 -7.52 -2.67
C GLN A 385 9.68 -8.39 -3.17
N MET A 386 8.65 -7.81 -3.77
CA MET A 386 7.59 -8.58 -4.43
C MET A 386 8.16 -9.47 -5.55
N LYS A 387 9.11 -8.93 -6.34
CA LYS A 387 9.85 -9.70 -7.35
C LYS A 387 10.70 -10.79 -6.71
N ARG A 388 11.55 -10.44 -5.74
CA ARG A 388 12.43 -11.36 -5.01
C ARG A 388 11.69 -12.58 -4.47
N TRP A 389 10.47 -12.40 -3.99
CA TRP A 389 9.65 -13.47 -3.39
C TRP A 389 8.63 -14.10 -4.36
N GLY A 390 8.76 -13.84 -5.67
CA GLY A 390 7.96 -14.48 -6.71
C GLY A 390 6.49 -14.01 -6.79
N GLN A 391 6.15 -12.90 -6.15
CA GLN A 391 4.80 -12.30 -6.23
C GLN A 391 4.61 -11.51 -7.53
N ILE A 392 5.69 -11.01 -8.13
CA ILE A 392 5.72 -10.44 -9.48
C ILE A 392 6.40 -11.44 -10.39
N LYS A 393 5.71 -11.81 -11.47
CA LYS A 393 6.22 -12.68 -12.54
C LYS A 393 6.45 -11.86 -13.81
N GLY A 394 7.57 -12.10 -14.49
CA GLY A 394 7.91 -11.36 -15.70
C GLY A 394 8.55 -9.99 -15.44
N GLU A 395 8.68 -9.17 -16.47
CA GLU A 395 9.27 -7.84 -16.41
C GLU A 395 8.29 -6.83 -15.80
N ILE A 396 8.81 -5.79 -15.15
CA ILE A 396 8.05 -4.70 -14.57
C ILE A 396 8.83 -3.39 -14.72
N ASP A 397 8.15 -2.32 -15.12
CA ASP A 397 8.70 -0.96 -15.04
C ASP A 397 8.48 -0.41 -13.62
N TYR A 398 9.49 -0.60 -12.77
CA TYR A 398 9.45 -0.20 -11.35
C TYR A 398 9.14 1.30 -11.18
N ALA A 399 9.78 2.15 -11.98
CA ALA A 399 9.65 3.59 -11.88
C ALA A 399 8.27 4.07 -12.36
N ALA A 400 7.73 3.47 -13.43
CA ALA A 400 6.39 3.82 -13.91
C ALA A 400 5.31 3.43 -12.88
N VAL A 401 5.38 2.21 -12.34
CA VAL A 401 4.43 1.75 -11.30
C VAL A 401 4.57 2.60 -10.03
N ALA A 402 5.79 2.94 -9.61
CA ALA A 402 6.01 3.78 -8.44
C ALA A 402 5.33 5.15 -8.59
N ARG A 403 5.55 5.84 -9.71
CA ARG A 403 4.92 7.14 -10.00
C ARG A 403 3.42 7.07 -10.16
N GLU A 404 2.92 5.95 -10.70
CA GLU A 404 1.47 5.77 -10.83
C GLU A 404 0.77 5.63 -9.48
N VAL A 405 1.36 4.92 -8.55
CA VAL A 405 0.73 4.56 -7.27
C VAL A 405 1.07 5.56 -6.17
N PHE A 406 2.35 5.93 -6.01
CA PHE A 406 2.80 6.86 -4.97
C PHE A 406 2.70 8.29 -5.50
N LEU A 407 1.70 9.05 -5.04
CA LEU A 407 1.40 10.38 -5.57
C LEU A 407 2.31 11.46 -4.98
N ALA A 408 3.63 11.33 -5.18
CA ALA A 408 4.63 12.25 -4.65
C ALA A 408 4.42 13.71 -5.10
N THR A 409 3.96 13.92 -6.34
CA THR A 409 3.63 15.26 -6.87
C THR A 409 2.49 15.91 -6.10
N ASP A 410 1.40 15.17 -5.84
CA ASP A 410 0.26 15.66 -5.06
C ASP A 410 0.66 15.93 -3.61
N ALA A 411 1.43 15.01 -3.00
CA ALA A 411 1.98 15.19 -1.66
C ALA A 411 2.84 16.46 -1.58
N THR A 412 3.77 16.67 -2.51
CA THR A 412 4.64 17.86 -2.59
C THR A 412 3.81 19.15 -2.59
N ARG A 413 2.78 19.20 -3.43
CA ARG A 413 1.93 20.38 -3.57
C ARG A 413 1.11 20.62 -2.30
N LEU A 414 0.40 19.61 -1.79
CA LEU A 414 -0.48 19.77 -0.66
C LEU A 414 0.25 19.95 0.68
N MET A 415 1.44 19.37 0.84
CA MET A 415 2.32 19.65 1.97
C MET A 415 2.66 21.15 2.04
N LYS A 416 3.05 21.77 0.92
CA LYS A 416 3.31 23.24 0.88
C LYS A 416 2.07 24.05 1.24
N GLU A 417 0.89 23.65 0.78
CA GLU A 417 -0.37 24.35 1.09
C GLU A 417 -0.74 24.30 2.58
N VAL A 418 -0.31 23.26 3.31
CA VAL A 418 -0.52 23.16 4.78
C VAL A 418 0.72 23.58 5.58
N GLY A 419 1.73 24.19 4.93
CA GLY A 419 2.91 24.75 5.61
C GLY A 419 3.96 23.70 5.98
N LEU A 420 3.97 22.54 5.34
CA LEU A 420 5.00 21.53 5.48
C LEU A 420 6.02 21.63 4.35
N GLU A 421 7.29 21.37 4.66
CA GLU A 421 8.37 21.31 3.68
C GLU A 421 8.47 19.88 3.09
N PRO A 422 8.10 19.68 1.81
CA PRO A 422 8.33 18.40 1.16
C PRO A 422 9.82 18.24 0.81
N PRO A 423 10.33 16.99 0.68
CA PRO A 423 11.68 16.76 0.19
C PRO A 423 11.84 17.28 -1.24
N ALA A 424 13.08 17.68 -1.57
CA ALA A 424 13.42 18.20 -2.90
C ALA A 424 13.35 17.12 -4.00
N ASP A 425 13.61 15.85 -3.63
CA ASP A 425 13.60 14.70 -4.56
C ASP A 425 12.71 13.60 -4.01
N PRO A 426 11.72 13.10 -4.78
CA PRO A 426 10.91 11.96 -4.41
C PRO A 426 11.65 10.61 -4.48
N VAL A 427 12.87 10.61 -5.00
CA VAL A 427 13.72 9.42 -5.14
C VAL A 427 14.98 9.59 -4.33
N LYS A 428 15.18 8.73 -3.33
CA LYS A 428 16.41 8.72 -2.50
C LYS A 428 16.99 7.32 -2.39
N ALA A 429 18.31 7.21 -2.34
CA ALA A 429 18.99 5.98 -1.96
C ALA A 429 18.97 5.81 -0.43
N PHE A 430 18.94 4.57 0.02
CA PHE A 430 18.99 4.20 1.44
C PHE A 430 19.66 2.83 1.62
N SER A 431 19.80 2.38 2.86
CA SER A 431 20.36 1.06 3.16
C SER A 431 19.38 0.24 4.00
N VAL A 432 19.33 -1.06 3.73
CA VAL A 432 18.56 -2.05 4.49
C VAL A 432 19.52 -3.09 5.01
N MET A 433 19.66 -3.24 6.33
CA MET A 433 20.68 -4.08 6.99
C MET A 433 22.09 -3.84 6.41
N GLY A 434 22.46 -2.57 6.18
CA GLY A 434 23.74 -2.19 5.61
C GLY A 434 23.89 -2.38 4.09
N LYS A 435 22.98 -3.09 3.42
CA LYS A 435 22.99 -3.23 1.97
C LYS A 435 22.36 -1.99 1.32
N ARG A 436 23.16 -1.26 0.54
CA ARG A 436 22.70 -0.06 -0.17
C ARG A 436 21.68 -0.42 -1.24
N PHE A 437 20.58 0.29 -1.27
CA PHE A 437 19.58 0.26 -2.33
C PHE A 437 19.73 1.49 -3.23
N ASP A 438 19.87 1.25 -4.52
CA ASP A 438 19.87 2.27 -5.57
C ASP A 438 18.59 2.10 -6.41
N PRO A 439 17.64 3.05 -6.34
CA PRO A 439 16.41 2.98 -7.10
C PRO A 439 16.59 2.98 -8.63
N GLY A 440 17.74 3.44 -9.11
CA GLY A 440 18.10 3.41 -10.53
C GLY A 440 18.47 2.02 -11.07
N HIS A 441 18.78 1.07 -10.16
CA HIS A 441 19.22 -0.28 -10.53
C HIS A 441 18.46 -1.37 -9.74
N PRO A 442 17.11 -1.41 -9.81
CA PRO A 442 16.29 -2.30 -8.98
C PRO A 442 16.52 -3.80 -9.27
N GLU A 443 16.73 -4.19 -10.54
CA GLU A 443 16.98 -5.59 -10.90
C GLU A 443 18.33 -6.06 -10.35
N ALA A 444 19.38 -5.25 -10.45
CA ALA A 444 20.67 -5.59 -9.86
C ALA A 444 20.59 -5.80 -8.34
N TYR A 445 19.69 -5.06 -7.65
CA TYR A 445 19.42 -5.27 -6.24
C TYR A 445 18.75 -6.63 -5.99
N VAL A 446 17.75 -7.01 -6.79
CA VAL A 446 17.09 -8.34 -6.70
C VAL A 446 18.13 -9.45 -6.95
N ASP A 447 18.97 -9.31 -7.94
CA ASP A 447 19.99 -10.30 -8.30
C ASP A 447 21.10 -10.48 -7.26
N SER A 448 21.30 -9.46 -6.41
CA SER A 448 22.32 -9.49 -5.37
C SER A 448 21.97 -10.43 -4.19
N PHE A 449 20.77 -11.00 -4.13
CA PHE A 449 20.35 -11.86 -3.02
C PHE A 449 20.58 -13.35 -3.30
N ALA A 450 21.21 -14.05 -2.35
CA ALA A 450 21.42 -15.51 -2.42
C ALA A 450 20.10 -16.29 -2.26
N ILE A 451 19.20 -15.82 -1.38
CA ILE A 451 17.89 -16.43 -1.14
C ILE A 451 16.82 -15.59 -1.84
N ARG A 452 16.28 -16.13 -2.93
CA ARG A 452 15.23 -15.52 -3.75
C ARG A 452 14.40 -16.58 -4.48
N ARG A 453 13.29 -16.16 -5.11
CA ARG A 453 12.35 -17.01 -5.89
C ARG A 453 12.24 -16.58 -7.36
N THR A 454 13.16 -15.77 -7.84
CA THR A 454 13.28 -15.33 -9.24
C THR A 454 14.25 -16.18 -10.01
#